data_e03f72aa1314822ef455ad2da1aedb31
#
_entry.id   e03f72aa1314822ef455ad2da1aedb31
#
_cell.length_a   1.000
_cell.length_b   1.000
_cell.length_c   1.000
_cell.angle_alpha   90.00
_cell.angle_beta   90.00
_cell.angle_gamma   90.00
#
_symmetry.space_group_name_H-M   'P 1'
#
loop_
_entity.id
_entity.type
_entity.pdbx_description
1 polymer ?
#
loop_
_entity_poly.entity_id
_entity_poly.type
_entity_poly.pdbx_seq_one_letter_code
_entity_poly.pdbx_strand_id
1 'polypeptide(L)'
;MTRPAAAQGTERPAARAAARPRVVVHLAHEQDPVAWRARYAAGETLDRTPYGYDLAAGAFDLAWSVSHRERPVVARVRRALAARLGTDVVHAWRNRALLGSADVVWTHTEREHLAVGLVRTTLPRRRRPAVLAQSVWLWDRWDDLGRARRRLFAAVLRGHAVEAVHSDVNRRVALDRVPGRRVVLVPFGTAPATGEGRAAGSAASAPEVLAVGNDRDRDWAVLRAALDLLPGVTARIASRSAAAARVAVPGRVDVAPAAGRAELARLYEGCRVVVVPLRENRHASGATACVEAMAAGRALVVTDAGGVRDYVVGTRARLVAPHDAAALADAVRHALGPGEATSAADVRARGLRQEDYVARYVLLTCALLAQAEIPAAVSSFEPVAEEAGLAP
;
A
#
# COMPACT_ATOMS: atom_id res chain seq x y z
N MET A 1 -56.09 -55.59 -19.73
CA MET A 1 -55.93 -54.11 -19.74
C MET A 1 -55.08 -53.74 -18.54
N THR A 2 -53.82 -53.66 -18.71
CA THR A 2 -52.81 -53.33 -17.69
C THR A 2 -52.31 -51.92 -17.93
N ARG A 3 -52.48 -51.05 -16.91
CA ARG A 3 -51.97 -49.67 -16.93
C ARG A 3 -50.47 -49.63 -16.63
N PRO A 4 -49.65 -48.83 -17.34
CA PRO A 4 -48.27 -48.64 -16.94
C PRO A 4 -48.15 -47.66 -15.77
N ALA A 5 -47.25 -47.99 -14.82
CA ALA A 5 -46.87 -47.14 -13.69
C ALA A 5 -45.99 -45.98 -14.15
N ALA A 6 -46.35 -44.76 -13.76
CA ALA A 6 -45.56 -43.58 -13.98
C ALA A 6 -44.35 -43.59 -13.05
N ALA A 7 -43.13 -43.54 -13.63
CA ALA A 7 -41.90 -43.30 -12.89
C ALA A 7 -41.85 -41.82 -12.43
N GLN A 8 -41.95 -41.60 -11.11
CA GLN A 8 -41.67 -40.29 -10.51
C GLN A 8 -40.13 -40.10 -10.50
N GLY A 9 -39.64 -39.25 -11.39
CA GLY A 9 -38.28 -38.74 -11.35
C GLY A 9 -38.14 -37.84 -10.11
N THR A 10 -37.36 -38.27 -9.14
CA THR A 10 -36.91 -37.43 -8.04
C THR A 10 -35.87 -36.48 -8.57
N GLU A 11 -36.31 -35.27 -8.92
CA GLU A 11 -35.39 -34.15 -9.10
C GLU A 11 -34.62 -33.91 -7.80
N ARG A 12 -33.31 -34.16 -7.81
CA ARG A 12 -32.40 -33.71 -6.75
C ARG A 12 -32.51 -32.19 -6.66
N PRO A 13 -32.75 -31.62 -5.47
CA PRO A 13 -32.71 -30.17 -5.33
C PRO A 13 -31.32 -29.68 -5.75
N ALA A 14 -31.31 -28.70 -6.67
CA ALA A 14 -30.10 -28.01 -7.12
C ALA A 14 -29.30 -27.58 -5.89
N ALA A 15 -28.03 -27.96 -5.83
CA ALA A 15 -27.12 -27.61 -4.76
C ALA A 15 -27.18 -26.09 -4.60
N ARG A 16 -27.60 -25.62 -3.44
CA ARG A 16 -27.61 -24.21 -3.07
C ARG A 16 -26.19 -23.71 -3.25
N ALA A 17 -25.94 -22.80 -4.20
CA ALA A 17 -24.63 -22.21 -4.43
C ALA A 17 -24.10 -21.75 -3.07
N ALA A 18 -22.97 -22.27 -2.65
CA ALA A 18 -22.38 -21.93 -1.36
C ALA A 18 -22.21 -20.39 -1.31
N ALA A 19 -22.75 -19.77 -0.26
CA ALA A 19 -22.66 -18.33 -0.09
C ALA A 19 -21.17 -17.92 -0.09
N ARG A 20 -20.83 -16.87 -0.85
CA ARG A 20 -19.45 -16.39 -0.90
C ARG A 20 -18.99 -15.97 0.50
N PRO A 21 -17.74 -16.24 0.89
CA PRO A 21 -17.19 -15.79 2.16
C PRO A 21 -17.30 -14.26 2.28
N ARG A 22 -17.65 -13.80 3.46
CA ARG A 22 -17.80 -12.36 3.72
C ARG A 22 -16.50 -11.75 4.20
N VAL A 23 -15.99 -10.80 3.43
CA VAL A 23 -14.79 -10.02 3.77
C VAL A 23 -15.19 -8.59 4.11
N VAL A 24 -14.80 -8.12 5.28
CA VAL A 24 -14.98 -6.73 5.69
C VAL A 24 -13.65 -5.99 5.58
N VAL A 25 -13.61 -4.97 4.73
CA VAL A 25 -12.47 -4.07 4.62
C VAL A 25 -12.64 -2.93 5.64
N HIS A 26 -11.79 -2.91 6.67
CA HIS A 26 -11.79 -1.87 7.70
C HIS A 26 -10.60 -0.94 7.49
N LEU A 27 -10.90 0.29 7.11
CA LEU A 27 -9.92 1.36 6.84
C LEU A 27 -10.03 2.48 7.86
N ALA A 28 -9.14 3.45 7.77
CA ALA A 28 -9.20 4.67 8.56
C ALA A 28 -10.52 5.44 8.32
N HIS A 29 -10.95 6.20 9.30
CA HIS A 29 -12.13 7.07 9.16
C HIS A 29 -11.95 8.02 7.95
N GLU A 30 -13.00 8.22 7.18
CA GLU A 30 -13.02 8.98 5.91
C GLU A 30 -12.31 8.30 4.72
N GLN A 31 -11.98 7.02 4.84
CA GLN A 31 -11.47 6.19 3.74
C GLN A 31 -12.49 5.14 3.27
N ASP A 32 -13.76 5.27 3.61
CA ASP A 32 -14.80 4.42 3.05
C ASP A 32 -15.04 4.70 1.56
N PRO A 33 -15.62 3.73 0.80
CA PRO A 33 -15.77 3.88 -0.66
C PRO A 33 -16.61 5.09 -1.11
N VAL A 34 -17.49 5.61 -0.26
CA VAL A 34 -18.33 6.78 -0.60
C VAL A 34 -17.48 8.04 -0.58
N ALA A 35 -16.76 8.27 0.53
CA ALA A 35 -15.84 9.40 0.68
C ALA A 35 -14.70 9.32 -0.35
N TRP A 36 -14.19 8.11 -0.61
CA TRP A 36 -13.11 7.89 -1.58
C TRP A 36 -13.54 8.19 -3.01
N ARG A 37 -14.72 7.74 -3.46
CA ARG A 37 -15.24 8.03 -4.81
C ARG A 37 -15.41 9.53 -5.06
N ALA A 38 -15.85 10.29 -4.06
CA ALA A 38 -15.93 11.74 -4.17
C ALA A 38 -14.54 12.36 -4.40
N ARG A 39 -13.51 11.91 -3.67
CA ARG A 39 -12.11 12.33 -3.85
C ARG A 39 -11.54 11.90 -5.20
N TYR A 40 -11.86 10.70 -5.68
CA TYR A 40 -11.47 10.24 -7.01
C TYR A 40 -12.11 11.10 -8.12
N ALA A 41 -13.38 11.42 -8.00
CA ALA A 41 -14.06 12.33 -8.94
C ALA A 41 -13.45 13.73 -8.95
N ALA A 42 -12.97 14.21 -7.78
CA ALA A 42 -12.22 15.46 -7.65
C ALA A 42 -10.76 15.37 -8.14
N GLY A 43 -10.30 14.19 -8.58
CA GLY A 43 -8.91 13.98 -9.04
C GLY A 43 -7.87 13.89 -7.92
N GLU A 44 -8.30 13.72 -6.67
CA GLU A 44 -7.41 13.73 -5.50
C GLU A 44 -6.74 12.38 -5.22
N THR A 45 -7.33 11.26 -5.70
CA THR A 45 -6.81 9.90 -5.50
C THR A 45 -6.52 9.23 -6.83
N LEU A 46 -5.59 8.28 -6.84
CA LEU A 46 -5.23 7.49 -8.02
C LEU A 46 -6.30 6.43 -8.30
N ASP A 47 -6.75 5.76 -7.26
CA ASP A 47 -7.66 4.63 -7.33
C ASP A 47 -9.12 5.07 -7.24
N ARG A 48 -9.98 4.35 -7.93
CA ARG A 48 -11.44 4.56 -7.91
C ARG A 48 -12.05 4.18 -6.56
N THR A 49 -11.49 3.17 -5.92
CA THR A 49 -11.84 2.70 -4.58
C THR A 49 -10.58 2.62 -3.72
N PRO A 50 -10.69 2.60 -2.39
CA PRO A 50 -9.51 2.56 -1.54
C PRO A 50 -8.62 1.34 -1.86
N TYR A 51 -7.41 1.63 -2.36
CA TYR A 51 -6.37 0.63 -2.65
C TYR A 51 -6.78 -0.48 -3.63
N GLY A 52 -7.87 -0.28 -4.40
CA GLY A 52 -8.38 -1.25 -5.38
C GLY A 52 -8.99 -2.51 -4.79
N TYR A 53 -9.27 -2.56 -3.49
CA TYR A 53 -9.82 -3.76 -2.85
C TYR A 53 -11.16 -4.25 -3.42
N ASP A 54 -11.90 -3.40 -4.14
CA ASP A 54 -13.12 -3.78 -4.88
C ASP A 54 -12.86 -4.80 -6.00
N LEU A 55 -11.65 -4.91 -6.51
CA LEU A 55 -11.27 -5.96 -7.48
C LEU A 55 -11.55 -7.37 -6.93
N ALA A 56 -11.54 -7.55 -5.61
CA ALA A 56 -11.87 -8.83 -4.99
C ALA A 56 -13.39 -9.13 -4.88
N ALA A 57 -14.28 -8.25 -5.36
CA ALA A 57 -15.73 -8.44 -5.29
C ALA A 57 -16.22 -9.67 -6.08
N GLY A 58 -15.44 -10.14 -7.06
CA GLY A 58 -15.70 -11.40 -7.76
C GLY A 58 -15.53 -12.64 -6.88
N ALA A 59 -14.57 -12.60 -5.94
CA ALA A 59 -14.21 -13.72 -5.08
C ALA A 59 -15.02 -13.74 -3.77
N PHE A 60 -15.40 -12.58 -3.21
CA PHE A 60 -15.98 -12.44 -1.87
C PHE A 60 -17.23 -11.54 -1.84
N ASP A 61 -18.06 -11.72 -0.80
CA ASP A 61 -19.05 -10.73 -0.38
C ASP A 61 -18.31 -9.59 0.38
N LEU A 62 -17.96 -8.52 -0.36
CA LEU A 62 -17.21 -7.40 0.20
C LEU A 62 -18.12 -6.41 0.91
N ALA A 63 -17.78 -6.11 2.17
CA ALA A 63 -18.37 -5.01 2.91
C ALA A 63 -17.28 -4.07 3.45
N TRP A 64 -17.64 -2.81 3.70
CA TRP A 64 -16.69 -1.77 4.08
C TRP A 64 -17.10 -1.09 5.38
N SER A 65 -16.13 -0.77 6.22
CA SER A 65 -16.38 0.05 7.39
C SER A 65 -16.95 1.41 7.02
N VAL A 66 -17.89 1.88 7.81
CA VAL A 66 -18.62 3.14 7.58
C VAL A 66 -18.03 4.24 8.43
N SER A 67 -17.75 5.38 7.80
CA SER A 67 -17.36 6.61 8.49
C SER A 67 -18.60 7.31 9.04
N HIS A 68 -18.83 7.19 10.33
CA HIS A 68 -19.99 7.81 10.97
C HIS A 68 -19.82 9.33 11.03
N ARG A 69 -20.88 10.06 10.70
CA ARG A 69 -20.90 11.53 10.87
C ARG A 69 -20.71 11.90 12.33
N GLU A 70 -19.83 12.87 12.59
CA GLU A 70 -19.47 13.31 13.92
C GLU A 70 -19.68 14.81 14.09
N ARG A 71 -20.09 15.20 15.30
CA ARG A 71 -20.00 16.62 15.69
C ARG A 71 -18.52 17.02 15.80
N PRO A 72 -18.13 18.28 15.46
CA PRO A 72 -16.72 18.69 15.45
C PRO A 72 -15.96 18.40 16.75
N VAL A 73 -16.61 18.57 17.90
CA VAL A 73 -16.00 18.28 19.22
C VAL A 73 -15.73 16.79 19.37
N VAL A 74 -16.69 15.92 19.00
CA VAL A 74 -16.54 14.44 19.07
C VAL A 74 -15.42 13.99 18.14
N ALA A 75 -15.35 14.52 16.92
CA ALA A 75 -14.28 14.23 15.97
C ALA A 75 -12.91 14.64 16.52
N ARG A 76 -12.82 15.80 17.18
CA ARG A 76 -11.57 16.25 17.82
C ARG A 76 -11.14 15.32 18.95
N VAL A 77 -12.06 14.92 19.83
CA VAL A 77 -11.78 14.00 20.94
C VAL A 77 -11.34 12.63 20.40
N ARG A 78 -12.07 12.07 19.42
CA ARG A 78 -11.69 10.80 18.78
C ARG A 78 -10.29 10.86 18.20
N ARG A 79 -9.97 11.90 17.41
CA ARG A 79 -8.64 12.07 16.79
C ARG A 79 -7.54 12.20 17.86
N ALA A 80 -7.78 12.97 18.94
CA ALA A 80 -6.82 13.10 20.03
C ALA A 80 -6.59 11.75 20.73
N LEU A 81 -7.67 11.00 21.01
CA LEU A 81 -7.58 9.66 21.59
C LEU A 81 -6.84 8.69 20.66
N ALA A 82 -7.18 8.67 19.38
CA ALA A 82 -6.52 7.83 18.37
C ALA A 82 -5.03 8.18 18.24
N ALA A 83 -4.65 9.43 18.27
CA ALA A 83 -3.24 9.86 18.27
C ALA A 83 -2.50 9.38 19.53
N ARG A 84 -3.14 9.51 20.70
CA ARG A 84 -2.56 9.06 21.97
C ARG A 84 -2.40 7.55 22.08
N LEU A 85 -3.39 6.79 21.58
CA LEU A 85 -3.37 5.32 21.64
C LEU A 85 -2.56 4.70 20.49
N GLY A 86 -2.36 5.42 19.39
CA GLY A 86 -1.77 4.93 18.15
C GLY A 86 -2.74 4.11 17.30
N THR A 87 -4.04 4.06 17.67
CA THR A 87 -5.07 3.26 17.00
C THR A 87 -6.46 3.87 17.23
N ASP A 88 -7.37 3.79 16.24
CA ASP A 88 -8.71 4.36 16.31
C ASP A 88 -9.75 3.34 16.79
N VAL A 89 -9.69 3.00 18.07
CA VAL A 89 -10.62 2.05 18.71
C VAL A 89 -12.07 2.51 18.60
N VAL A 90 -12.34 3.82 18.63
CA VAL A 90 -13.71 4.36 18.57
C VAL A 90 -14.33 4.06 17.20
N HIS A 91 -13.58 4.26 16.12
CA HIS A 91 -14.04 3.93 14.78
C HIS A 91 -14.30 2.43 14.61
N ALA A 92 -13.38 1.57 15.05
CA ALA A 92 -13.57 0.12 15.03
C ALA A 92 -14.77 -0.31 15.89
N TRP A 93 -14.95 0.28 17.09
CA TRP A 93 -16.08 -0.02 17.96
C TRP A 93 -17.44 0.30 17.34
N ARG A 94 -17.54 1.43 16.64
CA ARG A 94 -18.76 1.82 15.92
C ARG A 94 -19.10 0.84 14.79
N ASN A 95 -18.11 0.21 14.20
CA ASN A 95 -18.25 -0.81 13.17
C ASN A 95 -18.32 -2.25 13.73
N ARG A 96 -18.37 -2.47 15.05
CA ARG A 96 -18.25 -3.79 15.67
C ARG A 96 -19.27 -4.83 15.20
N ALA A 97 -20.50 -4.39 14.89
CA ALA A 97 -21.55 -5.30 14.38
C ALA A 97 -21.17 -5.83 12.98
N LEU A 98 -20.67 -4.94 12.12
CA LEU A 98 -20.18 -5.29 10.79
C LEU A 98 -18.93 -6.19 10.90
N LEU A 99 -17.96 -5.83 11.73
CA LEU A 99 -16.76 -6.65 11.96
C LEU A 99 -17.13 -8.06 12.47
N GLY A 100 -18.14 -8.16 13.36
CA GLY A 100 -18.61 -9.45 13.86
C GLY A 100 -19.48 -10.27 12.89
N SER A 101 -19.78 -9.75 11.70
CA SER A 101 -20.47 -10.47 10.62
C SER A 101 -19.51 -11.02 9.56
N ALA A 102 -18.21 -10.67 9.64
CA ALA A 102 -17.21 -11.10 8.67
C ALA A 102 -16.64 -12.48 8.99
N ASP A 103 -16.28 -13.21 7.94
CA ASP A 103 -15.40 -14.37 8.05
C ASP A 103 -13.93 -13.89 8.16
N VAL A 104 -13.55 -12.90 7.35
CA VAL A 104 -12.23 -12.28 7.37
C VAL A 104 -12.35 -10.76 7.37
N VAL A 105 -11.51 -10.08 8.16
CA VAL A 105 -11.36 -8.63 8.14
C VAL A 105 -10.01 -8.29 7.53
N TRP A 106 -10.02 -7.43 6.50
CA TRP A 106 -8.84 -6.80 5.93
C TRP A 106 -8.61 -5.42 6.52
N THR A 107 -7.36 -5.08 6.75
CA THR A 107 -6.95 -3.75 7.21
C THR A 107 -5.75 -3.26 6.40
N HIS A 108 -5.47 -1.97 6.40
CA HIS A 108 -4.42 -1.40 5.54
C HIS A 108 -3.21 -0.87 6.31
N THR A 109 -3.36 -0.52 7.59
CA THR A 109 -2.24 -0.12 8.45
C THR A 109 -2.37 -0.70 9.86
N GLU A 110 -1.32 -0.57 10.66
CA GLU A 110 -1.32 -0.99 12.07
C GLU A 110 -2.40 -0.28 12.90
N ARG A 111 -2.81 0.92 12.51
CA ARG A 111 -3.81 1.68 13.26
C ARG A 111 -5.17 1.01 13.24
N GLU A 112 -5.52 0.42 12.10
CA GLU A 112 -6.78 -0.29 11.91
C GLU A 112 -6.74 -1.68 12.55
N HIS A 113 -5.74 -2.51 12.25
CA HIS A 113 -5.73 -3.88 12.76
C HIS A 113 -5.55 -3.95 14.28
N LEU A 114 -4.82 -3.03 14.90
CA LEU A 114 -4.72 -2.96 16.36
C LEU A 114 -6.07 -2.59 16.98
N ALA A 115 -6.82 -1.64 16.36
CA ALA A 115 -8.17 -1.31 16.80
C ALA A 115 -9.13 -2.48 16.65
N VAL A 116 -9.13 -3.14 15.48
CA VAL A 116 -9.95 -4.33 15.20
C VAL A 116 -9.63 -5.45 16.19
N GLY A 117 -8.34 -5.69 16.46
CA GLY A 117 -7.91 -6.72 17.41
C GLY A 117 -8.43 -6.48 18.82
N LEU A 118 -8.39 -5.22 19.29
CA LEU A 118 -8.96 -4.84 20.60
C LEU A 118 -10.49 -5.04 20.62
N VAL A 119 -11.19 -4.55 19.61
CA VAL A 119 -12.66 -4.68 19.52
C VAL A 119 -13.07 -6.14 19.38
N ARG A 120 -12.31 -6.95 18.62
CA ARG A 120 -12.55 -8.38 18.44
C ARG A 120 -12.59 -9.14 19.77
N THR A 121 -11.82 -8.74 20.76
CA THR A 121 -11.84 -9.40 22.09
C THR A 121 -13.19 -9.28 22.80
N THR A 122 -13.95 -8.22 22.50
CA THR A 122 -15.28 -7.99 23.08
C THR A 122 -16.40 -8.75 22.38
N LEU A 123 -16.15 -9.29 21.18
CA LEU A 123 -17.14 -10.08 20.43
C LEU A 123 -17.25 -11.50 21.00
N PRO A 124 -18.44 -12.12 20.95
CA PRO A 124 -18.61 -13.55 21.25
C PRO A 124 -17.65 -14.39 20.39
N ARG A 125 -17.06 -15.45 20.97
CA ARG A 125 -16.03 -16.26 20.26
C ARG A 125 -16.46 -16.71 18.86
N ARG A 126 -17.72 -17.13 18.68
CA ARG A 126 -18.30 -17.56 17.40
C ARG A 126 -18.44 -16.45 16.35
N ARG A 127 -18.32 -15.18 16.75
CA ARG A 127 -18.39 -13.99 15.88
C ARG A 127 -17.06 -13.28 15.73
N ARG A 128 -15.96 -13.93 16.11
CA ARG A 128 -14.63 -13.34 15.98
C ARG A 128 -14.07 -13.65 14.59
N PRO A 129 -13.99 -12.67 13.69
CA PRO A 129 -13.44 -12.89 12.36
C PRO A 129 -11.95 -13.25 12.44
N ALA A 130 -11.44 -13.92 11.40
CA ALA A 130 -10.03 -13.93 11.13
C ALA A 130 -9.58 -12.51 10.74
N VAL A 131 -8.41 -12.06 11.21
CA VAL A 131 -7.87 -10.73 10.86
C VAL A 131 -6.65 -10.92 10.00
N LEU A 132 -6.72 -10.44 8.76
CA LEU A 132 -5.59 -10.20 7.88
C LEU A 132 -5.12 -8.78 8.17
N ALA A 133 -4.10 -8.69 8.99
CA ALA A 133 -3.53 -7.44 9.48
C ALA A 133 -2.45 -6.94 8.52
N GLN A 134 -2.46 -5.66 8.17
CA GLN A 134 -1.34 -5.08 7.44
C GLN A 134 -0.61 -4.06 8.31
N SER A 135 0.70 -4.24 8.46
CA SER A 135 1.57 -3.29 9.14
C SER A 135 2.50 -2.60 8.16
N VAL A 136 2.58 -1.28 8.26
CA VAL A 136 3.47 -0.45 7.44
C VAL A 136 4.58 0.14 8.31
N TRP A 137 4.23 0.97 9.29
CA TRP A 137 5.20 1.71 10.12
C TRP A 137 5.36 1.15 11.54
N LEU A 138 4.65 0.11 11.93
CA LEU A 138 4.67 -0.44 13.29
C LEU A 138 6.08 -0.83 13.70
N TRP A 139 6.80 -1.50 12.83
CA TRP A 139 8.11 -2.08 13.13
C TRP A 139 9.25 -1.06 13.11
N ASP A 140 9.07 0.08 12.41
CA ASP A 140 9.97 1.23 12.51
C ASP A 140 9.89 1.91 13.88
N ARG A 141 8.69 1.89 14.49
CA ARG A 141 8.39 2.57 15.75
C ARG A 141 8.34 1.63 16.96
N TRP A 142 8.55 0.33 16.77
CA TRP A 142 8.36 -0.65 17.83
C TRP A 142 9.25 -0.39 19.04
N ASP A 143 10.49 -0.01 18.80
CA ASP A 143 11.47 0.23 19.85
C ASP A 143 11.19 1.54 20.63
N ASP A 144 10.46 2.48 20.05
CA ASP A 144 10.00 3.73 20.68
C ASP A 144 8.77 3.52 21.58
N LEU A 145 8.08 2.39 21.45
CA LEU A 145 6.90 2.09 22.26
C LEU A 145 7.28 1.76 23.70
N GLY A 146 6.56 2.34 24.67
CA GLY A 146 6.70 1.96 26.08
C GLY A 146 6.35 0.48 26.33
N ARG A 147 6.94 -0.12 27.36
CA ARG A 147 6.79 -1.55 27.70
C ARG A 147 5.34 -2.03 27.76
N ALA A 148 4.45 -1.26 28.42
CA ALA A 148 3.04 -1.63 28.54
C ALA A 148 2.34 -1.70 27.17
N ARG A 149 2.61 -0.72 26.28
CA ARG A 149 2.07 -0.69 24.93
C ARG A 149 2.60 -1.83 24.07
N ARG A 150 3.90 -2.13 24.14
CA ARG A 150 4.48 -3.31 23.47
C ARG A 150 3.80 -4.60 23.89
N ARG A 151 3.58 -4.80 25.20
CA ARG A 151 2.87 -5.99 25.71
C ARG A 151 1.44 -6.08 25.17
N LEU A 152 0.69 -4.96 25.19
CA LEU A 152 -0.66 -4.91 24.67
C LEU A 152 -0.70 -5.22 23.16
N PHE A 153 0.15 -4.57 22.39
CA PHE A 153 0.20 -4.77 20.94
C PHE A 153 0.66 -6.18 20.58
N ALA A 154 1.63 -6.73 21.29
CA ALA A 154 2.05 -8.12 21.11
C ALA A 154 0.90 -9.11 21.39
N ALA A 155 0.09 -8.87 22.41
CA ALA A 155 -1.09 -9.70 22.69
C ALA A 155 -2.13 -9.60 21.57
N VAL A 156 -2.40 -8.40 21.07
CA VAL A 156 -3.31 -8.17 19.94
C VAL A 156 -2.80 -8.86 18.68
N LEU A 157 -1.53 -8.67 18.34
CA LEU A 157 -0.89 -9.25 17.16
C LEU A 157 -0.94 -10.77 17.15
N ARG A 158 -0.77 -11.44 18.32
CA ARG A 158 -0.91 -12.90 18.44
C ARG A 158 -2.34 -13.38 18.18
N GLY A 159 -3.32 -12.50 18.27
CA GLY A 159 -4.72 -12.79 17.97
C GLY A 159 -5.08 -12.67 16.49
N HIS A 160 -4.20 -12.16 15.63
CA HIS A 160 -4.42 -12.07 14.20
C HIS A 160 -4.16 -13.41 13.50
N ALA A 161 -4.89 -13.69 12.43
CA ALA A 161 -4.69 -14.91 11.65
C ALA A 161 -3.38 -14.87 10.86
N VAL A 162 -3.07 -13.69 10.30
CA VAL A 162 -1.83 -13.41 9.58
C VAL A 162 -1.55 -11.91 9.61
N GLU A 163 -0.27 -11.54 9.60
CA GLU A 163 0.18 -10.18 9.38
C GLU A 163 0.90 -10.07 8.02
N ALA A 164 0.44 -9.15 7.19
CA ALA A 164 1.06 -8.77 5.93
C ALA A 164 1.97 -7.57 6.14
N VAL A 165 3.16 -7.60 5.56
CA VAL A 165 4.12 -6.50 5.54
C VAL A 165 4.69 -6.33 4.14
N HIS A 166 5.19 -5.14 3.80
CA HIS A 166 5.64 -4.80 2.45
C HIS A 166 7.16 -4.90 2.26
N SER A 167 7.90 -5.35 3.28
CA SER A 167 9.34 -5.57 3.18
C SER A 167 9.77 -6.80 3.99
N ASP A 168 10.79 -7.48 3.52
CA ASP A 168 11.37 -8.60 4.25
C ASP A 168 12.08 -8.13 5.52
N VAL A 169 12.59 -6.90 5.54
CA VAL A 169 13.13 -6.28 6.75
C VAL A 169 12.05 -6.19 7.83
N ASN A 170 10.87 -5.67 7.49
CA ASN A 170 9.74 -5.63 8.43
C ASN A 170 9.32 -7.04 8.88
N ARG A 171 9.29 -8.01 7.96
CA ARG A 171 8.91 -9.40 8.27
C ARG A 171 9.86 -10.00 9.30
N ARG A 172 11.18 -9.86 9.11
CA ARG A 172 12.19 -10.37 10.05
C ARG A 172 12.06 -9.70 11.42
N VAL A 173 11.95 -8.38 11.46
CA VAL A 173 11.77 -7.64 12.72
C VAL A 173 10.47 -8.04 13.42
N ALA A 174 9.36 -8.20 12.68
CA ALA A 174 8.08 -8.63 13.25
C ALA A 174 8.16 -9.99 13.93
N LEU A 175 8.85 -10.95 13.30
CA LEU A 175 9.04 -12.31 13.85
C LEU A 175 10.00 -12.31 15.04
N ASP A 176 11.04 -11.49 15.01
CA ASP A 176 12.00 -11.34 16.12
C ASP A 176 11.31 -10.72 17.36
N ARG A 177 10.60 -9.60 17.18
CA ARG A 177 9.97 -8.86 18.29
C ARG A 177 8.76 -9.55 18.90
N VAL A 178 7.98 -10.26 18.09
CA VAL A 178 6.78 -10.99 18.54
C VAL A 178 6.73 -12.34 17.84
N PRO A 179 7.49 -13.34 18.33
CA PRO A 179 7.56 -14.66 17.69
C PRO A 179 6.27 -15.46 17.79
N GLY A 180 6.20 -16.57 17.03
CA GLY A 180 5.09 -17.53 17.05
C GLY A 180 3.84 -17.06 16.28
N ARG A 181 4.00 -16.13 15.33
CA ARG A 181 2.92 -15.61 14.47
C ARG A 181 3.16 -15.94 13.01
N ARG A 182 2.12 -15.86 12.21
CA ARG A 182 2.24 -15.87 10.75
C ARG A 182 2.47 -14.44 10.28
N VAL A 183 3.64 -14.15 9.71
CA VAL A 183 3.98 -12.87 9.09
C VAL A 183 4.47 -13.15 7.68
N VAL A 184 3.80 -12.55 6.69
CA VAL A 184 4.09 -12.76 5.27
C VAL A 184 4.50 -11.45 4.60
N LEU A 185 5.45 -11.54 3.71
CA LEU A 185 5.74 -10.46 2.78
C LEU A 185 4.61 -10.43 1.73
N VAL A 186 4.01 -9.26 1.53
CA VAL A 186 3.05 -9.02 0.45
C VAL A 186 3.55 -7.82 -0.34
N PRO A 187 4.15 -8.00 -1.51
CA PRO A 187 4.57 -6.87 -2.35
C PRO A 187 3.41 -5.93 -2.62
N PHE A 188 3.63 -4.63 -2.39
CA PHE A 188 2.63 -3.61 -2.62
C PHE A 188 2.58 -3.25 -4.10
N GLY A 189 1.39 -3.21 -4.67
CA GLY A 189 1.13 -2.76 -6.04
C GLY A 189 0.14 -1.59 -6.04
N THR A 190 0.21 -0.76 -7.06
CA THR A 190 -0.65 0.43 -7.19
C THR A 190 -1.06 0.66 -8.65
N ALA A 191 -2.17 1.37 -8.84
CA ALA A 191 -2.51 1.94 -10.14
C ALA A 191 -1.67 3.21 -10.34
N PRO A 192 -0.87 3.33 -11.42
CA PRO A 192 -0.05 4.50 -11.66
C PRO A 192 -0.89 5.72 -12.05
N ALA A 193 -0.40 6.92 -11.72
CA ALA A 193 -1.03 8.18 -12.13
C ALA A 193 -1.01 8.34 -13.65
N THR A 194 0.05 7.86 -14.30
CA THR A 194 0.19 7.78 -15.76
C THR A 194 -0.47 6.50 -16.23
N GLY A 195 -1.37 6.57 -17.22
CA GLY A 195 -1.87 5.38 -17.89
C GLY A 195 -0.71 4.56 -18.46
N GLU A 196 -0.83 3.24 -18.51
CA GLU A 196 0.21 2.37 -19.06
C GLU A 196 0.55 2.75 -20.52
N GLY A 197 1.82 2.96 -20.80
CA GLY A 197 2.35 3.04 -22.16
C GLY A 197 2.33 4.42 -22.83
N ARG A 198 2.12 5.52 -22.10
CA ARG A 198 2.23 6.85 -22.67
C ARG A 198 3.69 7.25 -22.85
N ALA A 199 4.14 7.39 -24.11
CA ALA A 199 5.50 7.81 -24.44
C ALA A 199 5.83 9.20 -23.86
N ALA A 200 7.07 9.36 -23.42
CA ALA A 200 7.62 10.58 -22.87
C ALA A 200 7.56 11.74 -23.86
N GLY A 201 6.67 12.67 -23.65
CA GLY A 201 6.76 14.01 -24.23
C GLY A 201 7.50 14.92 -23.26
N SER A 202 8.80 15.11 -23.44
CA SER A 202 9.54 16.14 -22.69
C SER A 202 9.12 17.52 -23.20
N ALA A 203 8.33 18.26 -22.44
CA ALA A 203 8.16 19.68 -22.69
C ALA A 203 9.50 20.39 -22.37
N ALA A 204 9.95 21.29 -23.23
CA ALA A 204 11.22 22.00 -23.08
C ALA A 204 11.37 22.79 -21.76
N SER A 205 10.28 22.97 -21.01
CA SER A 205 10.23 23.66 -19.71
C SER A 205 10.04 22.71 -18.50
N ALA A 206 10.02 21.37 -18.71
CA ALA A 206 9.84 20.43 -17.63
C ALA A 206 11.12 20.25 -16.80
N PRO A 207 11.04 20.05 -15.49
CA PRO A 207 12.20 19.80 -14.65
C PRO A 207 12.88 18.48 -15.03
N GLU A 208 14.20 18.45 -15.01
CA GLU A 208 14.94 17.23 -15.34
C GLU A 208 14.77 16.16 -14.28
N VAL A 209 14.74 16.57 -13.02
CA VAL A 209 14.59 15.69 -11.84
C VAL A 209 13.24 15.89 -11.18
N LEU A 210 12.56 14.79 -10.90
CA LEU A 210 11.35 14.74 -10.08
C LEU A 210 11.63 13.93 -8.81
N ALA A 211 11.19 14.45 -7.65
CA ALA A 211 11.11 13.68 -6.42
C ALA A 211 9.71 13.81 -5.82
N VAL A 212 9.09 12.68 -5.42
CA VAL A 212 7.72 12.64 -4.92
C VAL A 212 7.69 11.98 -3.55
N GLY A 213 6.94 12.57 -2.62
CA GLY A 213 6.64 11.90 -1.35
C GLY A 213 6.34 12.84 -0.20
N ASN A 214 5.52 12.31 0.74
CA ASN A 214 5.15 12.99 1.98
C ASN A 214 5.62 12.20 3.21
N ASP A 215 6.27 11.07 3.01
CA ASP A 215 6.78 10.22 4.06
C ASP A 215 7.92 10.94 4.82
N ARG A 216 7.95 10.74 6.14
CA ARG A 216 9.00 11.28 7.01
C ARG A 216 10.40 10.73 6.70
N ASP A 217 10.46 9.55 6.06
CA ASP A 217 11.69 8.85 5.73
C ASP A 217 12.28 9.30 4.37
N ARG A 218 11.73 10.38 3.76
CA ARG A 218 12.38 11.08 2.65
C ARG A 218 13.57 11.88 3.14
N ASP A 219 14.74 11.69 2.51
CA ASP A 219 15.96 12.46 2.81
C ASP A 219 16.12 13.64 1.85
N TRP A 220 15.34 14.68 2.12
CA TRP A 220 15.40 15.91 1.31
C TRP A 220 16.74 16.63 1.42
N ALA A 221 17.46 16.50 2.55
CA ALA A 221 18.74 17.14 2.76
C ALA A 221 19.82 16.52 1.85
N VAL A 222 19.87 15.20 1.75
CA VAL A 222 20.79 14.49 0.84
C VAL A 222 20.46 14.82 -0.62
N LEU A 223 19.18 14.87 -1.00
CA LEU A 223 18.78 15.28 -2.35
C LEU A 223 19.26 16.70 -2.65
N ARG A 224 19.08 17.64 -1.72
CA ARG A 224 19.54 19.01 -1.90
C ARG A 224 21.05 19.08 -2.08
N ALA A 225 21.81 18.41 -1.22
CA ALA A 225 23.26 18.37 -1.31
C ALA A 225 23.74 17.76 -2.65
N ALA A 226 23.05 16.70 -3.13
CA ALA A 226 23.34 16.13 -4.45
C ALA A 226 23.04 17.09 -5.59
N LEU A 227 21.92 17.81 -5.54
CA LEU A 227 21.58 18.83 -6.55
C LEU A 227 22.56 20.02 -6.54
N ASP A 228 23.16 20.36 -5.39
CA ASP A 228 24.18 21.41 -5.31
C ASP A 228 25.49 21.01 -6.04
N LEU A 229 25.75 19.71 -6.19
CA LEU A 229 26.83 19.17 -7.03
C LEU A 229 26.45 19.09 -8.52
N LEU A 230 25.22 19.50 -8.89
CA LEU A 230 24.68 19.50 -10.24
C LEU A 230 24.07 20.87 -10.60
N PRO A 231 24.85 21.92 -10.71
CA PRO A 231 24.34 23.30 -10.77
C PRO A 231 23.47 23.59 -12.00
N GLY A 232 23.63 22.84 -13.09
CA GLY A 232 22.81 22.96 -14.32
C GLY A 232 21.49 22.17 -14.30
N VAL A 233 21.24 21.38 -13.25
CA VAL A 233 20.07 20.50 -13.20
C VAL A 233 18.91 21.19 -12.47
N THR A 234 17.73 21.18 -13.08
CA THR A 234 16.47 21.66 -12.49
C THR A 234 15.71 20.51 -11.84
N ALA A 235 15.05 20.79 -10.72
CA ALA A 235 14.29 19.78 -9.99
C ALA A 235 12.91 20.28 -9.53
N ARG A 236 11.95 19.37 -9.54
CA ARG A 236 10.64 19.52 -8.90
C ARG A 236 10.51 18.52 -7.75
N ILE A 237 10.15 19.01 -6.57
CA ILE A 237 9.82 18.18 -5.42
C ILE A 237 8.31 18.28 -5.17
N ALA A 238 7.57 17.23 -5.48
CA ALA A 238 6.13 17.13 -5.25
C ALA A 238 5.86 16.63 -3.82
N SER A 239 5.78 17.56 -2.86
CA SER A 239 5.61 17.23 -1.43
C SER A 239 4.87 18.33 -0.67
N ARG A 240 4.13 17.89 0.38
CA ARG A 240 3.51 18.76 1.41
C ARG A 240 4.39 18.86 2.67
N SER A 241 5.53 18.21 2.69
CA SER A 241 6.42 18.15 3.84
C SER A 241 7.11 19.51 4.07
N ALA A 242 7.05 20.00 5.31
CA ALA A 242 7.80 21.18 5.69
C ALA A 242 9.33 21.00 5.56
N ALA A 243 9.82 19.76 5.65
CA ALA A 243 11.23 19.43 5.42
C ALA A 243 11.60 19.58 3.93
N ALA A 244 10.68 19.19 3.02
CA ALA A 244 10.87 19.43 1.58
C ALA A 244 10.89 20.94 1.25
N ALA A 245 10.00 21.72 1.83
CA ALA A 245 9.95 23.16 1.58
C ALA A 245 11.27 23.89 1.91
N ARG A 246 12.05 23.39 2.88
CA ARG A 246 13.33 23.98 3.29
C ARG A 246 14.46 23.82 2.27
N VAL A 247 14.31 22.90 1.32
CA VAL A 247 15.36 22.62 0.31
C VAL A 247 15.10 23.32 -1.03
N ALA A 248 14.07 24.16 -1.11
CA ALA A 248 13.76 24.95 -2.30
C ALA A 248 14.90 25.90 -2.67
N VAL A 249 15.10 26.11 -3.96
CA VAL A 249 16.04 27.09 -4.54
C VAL A 249 15.32 27.81 -5.66
N PRO A 250 15.10 29.13 -5.55
CA PRO A 250 14.43 29.89 -6.59
C PRO A 250 15.06 29.67 -7.97
N GLY A 251 14.22 29.40 -8.96
CA GLY A 251 14.65 29.16 -10.34
C GLY A 251 15.31 27.81 -10.62
N ARG A 252 15.59 26.97 -9.61
CA ARG A 252 16.29 25.68 -9.79
C ARG A 252 15.59 24.49 -9.11
N VAL A 253 15.20 24.60 -7.86
CA VAL A 253 14.52 23.55 -7.11
C VAL A 253 13.16 24.06 -6.67
N ASP A 254 12.13 23.68 -7.40
CA ASP A 254 10.75 24.04 -7.07
C ASP A 254 10.12 23.00 -6.16
N VAL A 255 9.46 23.46 -5.09
CA VAL A 255 8.82 22.57 -4.09
C VAL A 255 7.38 22.99 -3.88
N ALA A 256 6.45 22.17 -4.34
CA ALA A 256 5.03 22.32 -4.06
C ALA A 256 4.32 20.96 -4.16
N PRO A 257 3.19 20.76 -3.49
CA PRO A 257 2.39 19.56 -3.68
C PRO A 257 1.85 19.49 -5.12
N ALA A 258 1.66 18.29 -5.65
CA ALA A 258 0.86 18.13 -6.85
C ALA A 258 -0.63 18.40 -6.53
N ALA A 259 -1.31 19.17 -7.38
CA ALA A 259 -2.70 19.56 -7.23
C ALA A 259 -3.69 18.45 -7.64
N GLY A 260 -3.27 17.19 -7.58
CA GLY A 260 -4.07 16.02 -7.89
C GLY A 260 -3.43 15.09 -8.91
N ARG A 261 -4.19 14.07 -9.28
CA ARG A 261 -3.74 12.98 -10.18
C ARG A 261 -3.21 13.47 -11.53
N ALA A 262 -3.93 14.39 -12.16
CA ALA A 262 -3.55 14.87 -13.49
C ALA A 262 -2.23 15.65 -13.48
N GLU A 263 -1.96 16.45 -12.45
CA GLU A 263 -0.66 17.11 -12.32
C GLU A 263 0.44 16.12 -11.99
N LEU A 264 0.19 15.17 -11.09
CA LEU A 264 1.16 14.13 -10.76
C LEU A 264 1.58 13.34 -12.01
N ALA A 265 0.60 12.96 -12.85
CA ALA A 265 0.86 12.29 -14.14
C ALA A 265 1.78 13.14 -15.04
N ARG A 266 1.43 14.44 -15.22
CA ARG A 266 2.27 15.36 -16.02
C ARG A 266 3.68 15.51 -15.49
N LEU A 267 3.86 15.52 -14.16
CA LEU A 267 5.18 15.60 -13.55
C LEU A 267 6.03 14.36 -13.87
N TYR A 268 5.44 13.17 -13.77
CA TYR A 268 6.13 11.94 -14.17
C TYR A 268 6.39 11.89 -15.69
N GLU A 269 5.43 12.31 -16.52
CA GLU A 269 5.58 12.34 -17.98
C GLU A 269 6.60 13.38 -18.45
N GLY A 270 6.79 14.47 -17.71
CA GLY A 270 7.67 15.57 -18.08
C GLY A 270 9.11 15.40 -17.64
N CYS A 271 9.39 14.74 -16.52
CA CYS A 271 10.74 14.60 -16.00
C CYS A 271 11.57 13.58 -16.79
N ARG A 272 12.91 13.65 -16.65
CA ARG A 272 13.84 12.65 -17.20
C ARG A 272 14.19 11.60 -16.15
N VAL A 273 14.42 12.01 -14.92
CA VAL A 273 14.86 11.17 -13.81
C VAL A 273 13.94 11.35 -12.63
N VAL A 274 13.50 10.25 -12.04
CA VAL A 274 12.85 10.25 -10.73
C VAL A 274 13.86 9.86 -9.67
N VAL A 275 13.95 10.66 -8.62
CA VAL A 275 14.82 10.38 -7.48
C VAL A 275 13.98 10.08 -6.26
N VAL A 276 14.24 8.96 -5.61
CA VAL A 276 13.60 8.54 -4.36
C VAL A 276 14.65 8.58 -3.24
N PRO A 277 14.88 9.75 -2.63
CA PRO A 277 15.87 9.91 -1.58
C PRO A 277 15.31 9.41 -0.25
N LEU A 278 15.95 8.45 0.37
CA LEU A 278 15.44 7.80 1.58
C LEU A 278 16.48 7.85 2.71
N ARG A 279 15.97 8.01 3.92
CA ARG A 279 16.67 7.68 5.15
C ARG A 279 16.53 6.21 5.44
N GLU A 280 17.35 5.69 6.31
CA GLU A 280 17.20 4.33 6.83
C GLU A 280 15.79 4.13 7.41
N ASN A 281 15.14 3.06 7.00
CA ASN A 281 13.82 2.65 7.45
C ASN A 281 13.70 1.13 7.35
N ARG A 282 12.64 0.54 7.93
CA ARG A 282 12.39 -0.92 7.89
C ARG A 282 11.30 -1.30 6.90
N HIS A 283 10.40 -0.38 6.61
CA HIS A 283 9.35 -0.59 5.61
C HIS A 283 9.84 -0.27 4.20
N ALA A 284 8.98 -0.45 3.21
CA ALA A 284 9.30 -0.13 1.82
C ALA A 284 8.93 1.33 1.49
N SER A 285 9.54 2.31 2.24
CA SER A 285 9.36 3.72 1.90
C SER A 285 9.77 3.96 0.45
N GLY A 286 8.95 4.67 -0.29
CA GLY A 286 9.23 5.00 -1.69
C GLY A 286 8.74 3.98 -2.70
N ALA A 287 8.29 2.80 -2.32
CA ALA A 287 7.81 1.78 -3.26
C ALA A 287 6.80 2.33 -4.28
N THR A 288 5.79 3.08 -3.84
CA THR A 288 4.82 3.72 -4.74
C THR A 288 5.49 4.62 -5.78
N ALA A 289 6.42 5.48 -5.35
CA ALA A 289 7.13 6.39 -6.27
C ALA A 289 8.01 5.61 -7.27
N CYS A 290 8.59 4.48 -6.85
CA CYS A 290 9.34 3.59 -7.75
C CYS A 290 8.41 2.96 -8.80
N VAL A 291 7.27 2.42 -8.39
CA VAL A 291 6.27 1.85 -9.31
C VAL A 291 5.77 2.89 -10.31
N GLU A 292 5.44 4.09 -9.84
CA GLU A 292 5.02 5.21 -10.68
C GLU A 292 6.09 5.61 -11.70
N ALA A 293 7.37 5.70 -11.26
CA ALA A 293 8.48 6.04 -12.14
C ALA A 293 8.69 4.98 -13.24
N MET A 294 8.64 3.70 -12.88
CA MET A 294 8.74 2.58 -13.81
C MET A 294 7.56 2.57 -14.79
N ALA A 295 6.32 2.77 -14.29
CA ALA A 295 5.13 2.83 -15.13
C ALA A 295 5.18 3.97 -16.15
N ALA A 296 5.77 5.12 -15.75
CA ALA A 296 6.00 6.28 -16.61
C ALA A 296 7.23 6.13 -17.55
N GLY A 297 7.99 5.04 -17.43
CA GLY A 297 9.20 4.83 -18.23
C GLY A 297 10.29 5.86 -17.95
N ARG A 298 10.51 6.24 -16.69
CA ARG A 298 11.55 7.22 -16.31
C ARG A 298 12.81 6.52 -15.83
N ALA A 299 13.95 7.17 -16.02
CA ALA A 299 15.14 6.76 -15.30
C ALA A 299 14.90 6.90 -13.80
N LEU A 300 15.38 5.97 -13.00
CA LEU A 300 15.04 5.86 -11.58
C LEU A 300 16.33 5.74 -10.75
N VAL A 301 16.50 6.65 -9.80
CA VAL A 301 17.58 6.62 -8.80
C VAL A 301 16.93 6.51 -7.41
N VAL A 302 17.34 5.52 -6.63
CA VAL A 302 16.72 5.19 -5.33
C VAL A 302 17.80 5.00 -4.28
N THR A 303 17.61 5.59 -3.11
CA THR A 303 18.44 5.25 -1.96
C THR A 303 18.13 3.82 -1.50
N ASP A 304 19.16 3.01 -1.35
CA ASP A 304 19.06 1.62 -0.90
C ASP A 304 18.81 1.55 0.60
N ALA A 305 17.56 1.76 0.98
CA ALA A 305 17.14 1.82 2.38
C ALA A 305 15.85 1.02 2.59
N GLY A 306 15.81 0.23 3.65
CA GLY A 306 14.65 -0.61 3.98
C GLY A 306 14.34 -1.66 2.94
N GLY A 307 13.04 -1.84 2.67
CA GLY A 307 12.54 -2.84 1.72
C GLY A 307 12.41 -2.37 0.28
N VAL A 308 12.80 -1.12 -0.06
CA VAL A 308 12.60 -0.59 -1.40
C VAL A 308 13.44 -1.28 -2.47
N ARG A 309 14.62 -1.82 -2.08
CA ARG A 309 15.48 -2.61 -2.98
C ARG A 309 14.69 -3.71 -3.69
N ASP A 310 13.85 -4.45 -2.95
CA ASP A 310 13.10 -5.59 -3.50
C ASP A 310 12.12 -5.18 -4.62
N TYR A 311 11.72 -3.90 -4.65
CA TYR A 311 10.82 -3.35 -5.68
C TYR A 311 11.52 -3.01 -6.99
N VAL A 312 12.83 -2.80 -6.97
CA VAL A 312 13.57 -2.28 -8.14
C VAL A 312 14.71 -3.19 -8.61
N VAL A 313 15.10 -4.20 -7.83
CA VAL A 313 16.16 -5.13 -8.23
C VAL A 313 15.78 -5.85 -9.55
N GLY A 314 16.74 -6.00 -10.45
CA GLY A 314 16.49 -6.59 -11.76
C GLY A 314 15.90 -5.63 -12.81
N THR A 315 15.68 -4.36 -12.45
CA THR A 315 15.32 -3.28 -13.38
C THR A 315 16.54 -2.40 -13.67
N ARG A 316 16.37 -1.36 -14.51
CA ARG A 316 17.42 -0.35 -14.75
C ARG A 316 17.54 0.72 -13.66
N ALA A 317 16.79 0.60 -12.56
CA ALA A 317 16.90 1.53 -11.44
C ALA A 317 18.30 1.46 -10.80
N ARG A 318 18.83 2.64 -10.45
CA ARG A 318 20.13 2.77 -9.77
C ARG A 318 19.93 2.89 -8.27
N LEU A 319 20.58 2.01 -7.53
CA LEU A 319 20.61 2.03 -6.07
C LEU A 319 21.87 2.74 -5.57
N VAL A 320 21.70 3.67 -4.62
CA VAL A 320 22.77 4.42 -3.98
C VAL A 320 22.72 4.26 -2.46
N ALA A 321 23.87 4.31 -1.80
CA ALA A 321 23.92 4.21 -0.34
C ALA A 321 23.19 5.38 0.34
N PRO A 322 22.57 5.17 1.52
CA PRO A 322 22.02 6.25 2.33
C PRO A 322 23.11 7.28 2.70
N HIS A 323 22.69 8.53 2.89
CA HIS A 323 23.55 9.65 3.34
C HIS A 323 24.71 10.02 2.40
N ASP A 324 24.78 9.50 1.19
CA ASP A 324 25.83 9.76 0.21
C ASP A 324 25.31 10.68 -0.89
N ALA A 325 25.49 11.99 -0.70
CA ALA A 325 25.08 13.02 -1.67
C ALA A 325 25.92 12.99 -2.96
N ALA A 326 27.20 12.60 -2.87
CA ALA A 326 28.09 12.51 -4.02
C ALA A 326 27.70 11.33 -4.91
N ALA A 327 27.51 10.15 -4.34
CA ALA A 327 27.02 9.00 -5.08
C ALA A 327 25.62 9.24 -5.67
N LEU A 328 24.73 9.96 -4.95
CA LEU A 328 23.44 10.35 -5.48
C LEU A 328 23.56 11.30 -6.68
N ALA A 329 24.43 12.30 -6.61
CA ALA A 329 24.70 13.22 -7.73
C ALA A 329 25.25 12.48 -8.95
N ASP A 330 26.21 11.57 -8.74
CA ASP A 330 26.80 10.78 -9.83
C ASP A 330 25.76 9.86 -10.48
N ALA A 331 24.91 9.22 -9.67
CA ALA A 331 23.80 8.40 -10.17
C ALA A 331 22.79 9.21 -10.98
N VAL A 332 22.43 10.41 -10.53
CA VAL A 332 21.53 11.33 -11.25
C VAL A 332 22.18 11.78 -12.57
N ARG A 333 23.45 12.17 -12.56
CA ARG A 333 24.20 12.57 -13.78
C ARG A 333 24.18 11.43 -14.81
N HIS A 334 24.42 10.21 -14.37
CA HIS A 334 24.38 9.04 -15.24
C HIS A 334 22.97 8.76 -15.76
N ALA A 335 21.96 8.83 -14.89
CA ALA A 335 20.55 8.60 -15.22
C ALA A 335 19.98 9.64 -16.20
N LEU A 336 20.57 10.81 -16.28
CA LEU A 336 20.27 11.84 -17.31
C LEU A 336 20.83 11.47 -18.69
N GLY A 337 21.65 10.42 -18.79
CA GLY A 337 22.15 9.88 -20.05
C GLY A 337 21.12 9.08 -20.83
N PRO A 338 21.46 8.64 -22.05
CA PRO A 338 20.58 7.83 -22.86
C PRO A 338 20.52 6.39 -22.35
N GLY A 339 19.38 5.69 -22.57
CA GLY A 339 19.23 4.27 -22.31
C GLY A 339 18.96 3.88 -20.84
N GLU A 340 18.80 4.83 -19.93
CA GLU A 340 18.67 4.59 -18.50
C GLU A 340 17.20 4.44 -18.04
N ALA A 341 16.24 4.59 -18.94
CA ALA A 341 14.83 4.50 -18.61
C ALA A 341 14.42 3.09 -18.12
N THR A 342 13.62 3.04 -17.09
CA THR A 342 12.85 1.87 -16.68
C THR A 342 11.60 1.74 -17.56
N SER A 343 10.77 0.74 -17.35
CA SER A 343 9.61 0.50 -18.19
C SER A 343 8.37 0.03 -17.43
N ALA A 344 7.19 0.24 -17.99
CA ALA A 344 5.95 -0.35 -17.49
C ALA A 344 5.98 -1.90 -17.54
N ALA A 345 6.80 -2.48 -18.41
CA ALA A 345 7.02 -3.92 -18.43
C ALA A 345 7.68 -4.41 -17.12
N ASP A 346 8.55 -3.60 -16.50
CA ASP A 346 9.16 -3.91 -15.21
C ASP A 346 8.09 -4.02 -14.11
N VAL A 347 7.10 -3.13 -14.11
CA VAL A 347 5.97 -3.16 -13.15
C VAL A 347 5.17 -4.44 -13.30
N ARG A 348 4.86 -4.83 -14.54
CA ARG A 348 4.10 -6.07 -14.83
C ARG A 348 4.91 -7.32 -14.49
N ALA A 349 6.14 -7.40 -14.95
CA ALA A 349 7.01 -8.55 -14.72
C ALA A 349 7.26 -8.82 -13.23
N ARG A 350 7.21 -7.77 -12.41
CA ARG A 350 7.41 -7.85 -10.97
C ARG A 350 6.11 -7.95 -10.16
N GLY A 351 4.95 -8.07 -10.82
CA GLY A 351 3.65 -8.16 -10.14
C GLY A 351 3.38 -6.98 -9.21
N LEU A 352 3.70 -5.75 -9.65
CA LEU A 352 3.54 -4.53 -8.86
C LEU A 352 2.33 -3.69 -9.30
N ARG A 353 1.44 -4.26 -10.13
CA ARG A 353 0.15 -3.65 -10.42
C ARG A 353 -0.80 -3.80 -9.23
N GLN A 354 -1.83 -2.96 -9.21
CA GLN A 354 -2.87 -3.00 -8.18
C GLN A 354 -3.61 -4.35 -8.17
N GLU A 355 -3.87 -4.92 -9.34
CA GLU A 355 -4.49 -6.22 -9.51
C GLU A 355 -3.66 -7.32 -8.83
N ASP A 356 -2.35 -7.33 -9.01
CA ASP A 356 -1.45 -8.30 -8.38
C ASP A 356 -1.42 -8.15 -6.85
N TYR A 357 -1.46 -6.91 -6.36
CA TYR A 357 -1.56 -6.65 -4.91
C TYR A 357 -2.85 -7.21 -4.32
N VAL A 358 -4.00 -6.94 -4.95
CA VAL A 358 -5.29 -7.45 -4.47
C VAL A 358 -5.38 -8.96 -4.65
N ALA A 359 -4.83 -9.52 -5.72
CA ALA A 359 -4.75 -10.97 -5.94
C ALA A 359 -4.04 -11.70 -4.79
N ARG A 360 -2.93 -11.14 -4.26
CA ARG A 360 -2.25 -11.69 -3.09
C ARG A 360 -3.15 -11.73 -1.85
N TYR A 361 -4.00 -10.71 -1.67
CA TYR A 361 -5.00 -10.69 -0.61
C TYR A 361 -6.09 -11.75 -0.81
N VAL A 362 -6.51 -11.98 -2.06
CA VAL A 362 -7.47 -13.05 -2.40
C VAL A 362 -6.86 -14.42 -2.08
N LEU A 363 -5.67 -14.72 -2.60
CA LEU A 363 -4.96 -15.98 -2.35
C LEU A 363 -4.74 -16.23 -0.85
N LEU A 364 -4.28 -15.21 -0.12
CA LEU A 364 -4.06 -15.28 1.30
C LEU A 364 -5.36 -15.54 2.08
N THR A 365 -6.45 -14.91 1.68
CA THR A 365 -7.78 -15.10 2.31
C THR A 365 -8.33 -16.49 2.03
N CYS A 366 -8.21 -16.98 0.80
CA CYS A 366 -8.62 -18.35 0.44
C CYS A 366 -7.84 -19.41 1.25
N ALA A 367 -6.51 -19.24 1.38
CA ALA A 367 -5.68 -20.12 2.18
C ALA A 367 -6.09 -20.11 3.66
N LEU A 368 -6.38 -18.94 4.24
CA LEU A 368 -6.86 -18.82 5.62
C LEU A 368 -8.19 -19.52 5.85
N LEU A 369 -9.15 -19.34 4.93
CA LEU A 369 -10.49 -19.94 5.02
C LEU A 369 -10.46 -21.45 4.84
N ALA A 370 -9.60 -21.94 3.95
CA ALA A 370 -9.38 -23.36 3.72
C ALA A 370 -8.48 -24.02 4.78
N GLN A 371 -7.92 -23.27 5.73
CA GLN A 371 -6.88 -23.73 6.67
C GLN A 371 -5.69 -24.39 5.97
N ALA A 372 -5.39 -23.94 4.75
CA ALA A 372 -4.32 -24.44 3.92
C ALA A 372 -3.01 -23.68 4.13
N GLU A 373 -1.95 -24.18 3.55
CA GLU A 373 -0.67 -23.48 3.47
C GLU A 373 -0.80 -22.23 2.57
N ILE A 374 -0.13 -21.14 2.97
CA ILE A 374 -0.14 -19.90 2.20
C ILE A 374 0.72 -20.11 0.95
N PRO A 375 0.17 -19.88 -0.27
CA PRO A 375 0.92 -20.03 -1.49
C PRO A 375 2.18 -19.15 -1.52
N ALA A 376 3.30 -19.67 -2.01
CA ALA A 376 4.55 -18.92 -2.14
C ALA A 376 4.39 -17.67 -3.03
N ALA A 377 3.49 -17.72 -4.01
CA ALA A 377 3.13 -16.61 -4.90
C ALA A 377 2.69 -15.35 -4.16
N VAL A 378 2.09 -15.48 -2.96
CA VAL A 378 1.72 -14.34 -2.10
C VAL A 378 2.92 -13.45 -1.77
N SER A 379 4.10 -14.06 -1.59
CA SER A 379 5.33 -13.37 -1.19
C SER A 379 6.32 -13.14 -2.33
N SER A 380 5.98 -13.53 -3.55
CA SER A 380 6.83 -13.34 -4.72
C SER A 380 6.66 -11.96 -5.35
N PHE A 381 7.72 -11.46 -5.98
CA PHE A 381 7.68 -10.30 -6.88
C PHE A 381 7.42 -10.75 -8.31
N GLU A 382 6.31 -11.49 -8.51
CA GLU A 382 5.85 -12.01 -9.79
C GLU A 382 4.36 -11.68 -10.00
N PRO A 383 3.87 -11.65 -11.26
CA PRO A 383 2.45 -11.47 -11.52
C PRO A 383 1.62 -12.63 -10.94
N VAL A 384 0.53 -12.29 -10.25
CA VAL A 384 -0.34 -13.29 -9.60
C VAL A 384 -1.83 -13.04 -9.85
N ALA A 385 -2.18 -11.98 -10.57
CA ALA A 385 -3.57 -11.59 -10.81
C ALA A 385 -4.39 -12.70 -11.51
N GLU A 386 -3.80 -13.39 -12.46
CA GLU A 386 -4.44 -14.50 -13.20
C GLU A 386 -4.71 -15.70 -12.27
N GLU A 387 -3.77 -16.05 -11.38
CA GLU A 387 -3.91 -17.17 -10.44
C GLU A 387 -5.08 -16.93 -9.47
N ALA A 388 -5.35 -15.68 -9.12
CA ALA A 388 -6.46 -15.29 -8.28
C ALA A 388 -7.78 -15.06 -9.05
N GLY A 389 -7.82 -15.24 -10.34
CA GLY A 389 -8.98 -14.97 -11.20
C GLY A 389 -9.29 -13.47 -11.34
N LEU A 390 -8.30 -12.60 -11.16
CA LEU A 390 -8.40 -11.14 -11.31
C LEU A 390 -7.72 -10.66 -12.61
N ALA A 391 -7.82 -11.43 -13.68
CA ALA A 391 -7.32 -10.98 -14.99
C ALA A 391 -8.07 -9.70 -15.44
N PRO A 392 -7.38 -8.79 -16.19
CA PRO A 392 -7.94 -7.51 -16.64
C PRO A 392 -9.15 -7.67 -17.56
#